data_d69395f9d2813b4f79a8a9b194628bf7
#
_entry.id   d69395f9d2813b4f79a8a9b194628bf7
#
_cell.length_a   1.000
_cell.length_b   1.000
_cell.length_c   1.000
_cell.angle_alpha   90.00
_cell.angle_beta   90.00
_cell.angle_gamma   90.00
#
_symmetry.space_group_name_H-M   'P 1'
#
loop_
_entity.id
_entity.type
_entity.pdbx_description
1 polymer ?
#
loop_
_entity_poly.entity_id
_entity_poly.type
_entity_poly.pdbx_seq_one_letter_code
_entity_poly.pdbx_strand_id
1 'polypeptide(L)'
;MAYIGQKGGIAMESRGKRLALGTAAAAIAIAGGAALAQSWNRQAAGLAHASFVTQGSGESYGYMMGGSAAPGWEQGGSLPGYMMGGSGSPGEIMGRQFANGPGPRISSSAASTAAQAVPSGARIDRARRTVTFSTTQVHLNVVATMTGSTDGFEVAGMSNPSIVVPRNSTLEISFVNADQDMAHGLAIVPQGAGNSEVPMMTAGPAFTGAAVWFLGDATASSAPEQTISFSADHVGTYQYICPVPGHALAGMQGELIVS
;
A
#
# COMPACT_ATOMS: atom_id res chain seq x y z
N MET A 1 -56.12 -30.52 57.77
CA MET A 1 -55.06 -30.55 58.80
C MET A 1 -54.00 -29.59 58.42
N ALA A 2 -53.85 -28.60 59.21
CA ALA A 2 -52.87 -27.48 59.10
C ALA A 2 -51.48 -27.98 59.42
N TYR A 3 -50.46 -27.32 58.82
CA TYR A 3 -49.37 -26.76 59.61
C TYR A 3 -48.61 -25.71 58.82
N ILE A 4 -48.54 -24.60 59.41
CA ILE A 4 -47.83 -23.35 59.22
C ILE A 4 -46.37 -23.53 59.66
N GLY A 5 -45.44 -22.82 59.01
CA GLY A 5 -44.07 -22.63 59.49
C GLY A 5 -43.28 -21.74 58.54
N GLN A 6 -43.19 -20.65 58.69
CA GLN A 6 -42.65 -19.34 59.07
C GLN A 6 -41.12 -19.31 59.17
N LYS A 7 -40.54 -18.30 58.55
CA LYS A 7 -39.39 -17.44 58.85
C LYS A 7 -37.97 -17.88 58.51
N GLY A 8 -37.30 -16.91 57.91
CA GLY A 8 -35.86 -16.69 58.02
C GLY A 8 -35.29 -15.88 56.90
N GLY A 9 -35.44 -14.56 56.93
CA GLY A 9 -34.72 -13.67 56.07
C GLY A 9 -33.27 -13.49 56.55
N ILE A 10 -32.30 -13.43 55.64
CA ILE A 10 -31.02 -12.75 55.86
C ILE A 10 -30.73 -11.97 54.61
N ALA A 11 -30.86 -10.65 54.74
CA ALA A 11 -30.32 -9.70 53.80
C ALA A 11 -28.81 -9.71 53.92
N MET A 12 -28.12 -9.94 52.84
CA MET A 12 -26.68 -9.77 52.76
C MET A 12 -26.41 -8.76 51.67
N GLU A 13 -26.23 -7.53 52.14
CA GLU A 13 -25.78 -6.34 51.41
C GLU A 13 -24.34 -6.56 51.02
N SER A 14 -24.06 -6.90 49.77
CA SER A 14 -22.70 -6.91 49.24
C SER A 14 -22.46 -5.60 48.48
N ARG A 15 -21.79 -4.69 49.15
CA ARG A 15 -21.22 -3.48 48.57
C ARG A 15 -20.33 -3.83 47.39
N GLY A 16 -20.83 -3.60 46.19
CA GLY A 16 -20.04 -3.70 44.98
C GLY A 16 -18.95 -2.64 44.93
N LYS A 17 -17.72 -3.08 45.03
CA LYS A 17 -16.58 -2.28 44.60
C LYS A 17 -16.61 -2.21 43.07
N ARG A 18 -17.09 -1.10 42.53
CA ARG A 18 -16.90 -0.73 41.13
C ARG A 18 -15.41 -0.45 40.93
N LEU A 19 -14.68 -1.37 40.36
CA LEU A 19 -13.36 -1.10 39.80
C LEU A 19 -13.58 -0.25 38.54
N ALA A 20 -13.15 0.98 38.59
CA ALA A 20 -12.96 1.81 37.41
C ALA A 20 -11.73 1.27 36.65
N LEU A 21 -11.95 0.41 35.66
CA LEU A 21 -11.02 0.14 34.59
C LEU A 21 -11.58 0.73 33.32
N GLY A 22 -11.04 1.84 32.93
CA GLY A 22 -11.42 2.43 31.66
C GLY A 22 -10.94 3.85 31.50
N THR A 23 -9.64 4.06 31.24
CA THR A 23 -9.15 5.30 30.57
C THR A 23 -7.65 5.25 30.29
N ALA A 24 -7.11 4.14 29.81
CA ALA A 24 -5.71 4.10 29.40
C ALA A 24 -5.48 3.68 27.93
N ALA A 25 -6.52 3.22 27.21
CA ALA A 25 -6.35 2.69 25.85
C ALA A 25 -6.57 3.74 24.73
N ALA A 26 -7.18 4.88 25.04
CA ALA A 26 -7.52 5.89 24.01
C ALA A 26 -6.38 6.88 23.69
N ALA A 27 -5.36 7.01 24.56
CA ALA A 27 -4.32 8.02 24.38
C ALA A 27 -3.18 7.60 23.43
N ILE A 28 -2.99 6.29 23.20
CA ILE A 28 -1.86 5.80 22.39
C ILE A 28 -2.16 5.86 20.88
N ALA A 29 -3.43 5.69 20.48
CA ALA A 29 -3.82 5.75 19.07
C ALA A 29 -3.74 7.17 18.46
N ILE A 30 -3.92 8.21 19.29
CA ILE A 30 -3.88 9.61 18.83
C ILE A 30 -2.43 10.08 18.64
N ALA A 31 -1.49 9.59 19.42
CA ALA A 31 -0.08 9.97 19.29
C ALA A 31 0.59 9.36 18.05
N GLY A 32 0.20 8.16 17.63
CA GLY A 32 0.73 7.52 16.42
C GLY A 32 0.25 8.18 15.13
N GLY A 33 -1.03 8.53 15.07
CA GLY A 33 -1.62 9.21 13.90
C GLY A 33 -1.08 10.62 13.68
N ALA A 34 -0.83 11.36 14.77
CA ALA A 34 -0.28 12.70 14.68
C ALA A 34 1.21 12.73 14.30
N ALA A 35 1.98 11.71 14.67
CA ALA A 35 3.39 11.61 14.31
C ALA A 35 3.58 11.28 12.82
N LEU A 36 2.74 10.44 12.25
CA LEU A 36 2.74 10.15 10.81
C LEU A 36 2.29 11.38 10.01
N ALA A 37 1.20 12.04 10.42
CA ALA A 37 0.74 13.27 9.75
C ALA A 37 1.79 14.40 9.81
N GLN A 38 2.60 14.48 10.87
CA GLN A 38 3.65 15.49 10.98
C GLN A 38 4.90 15.15 10.15
N SER A 39 5.19 13.87 9.91
CA SER A 39 6.27 13.48 8.99
C SER A 39 5.91 13.82 7.54
N TRP A 40 4.66 13.64 7.16
CA TRP A 40 4.12 13.99 5.85
C TRP A 40 4.23 15.50 5.56
N ASN A 41 3.88 16.33 6.54
CA ASN A 41 3.89 17.78 6.36
C ASN A 41 5.31 18.39 6.29
N ARG A 42 6.34 17.72 6.83
CA ARG A 42 7.73 18.17 6.72
C ARG A 42 8.38 17.76 5.40
N GLN A 43 7.97 16.64 4.80
CA GLN A 43 8.46 16.24 3.49
C GLN A 43 7.85 17.07 2.36
N ALA A 44 6.56 17.43 2.47
CA ALA A 44 5.92 18.34 1.51
C ALA A 44 6.58 19.73 1.46
N ALA A 45 7.08 20.22 2.58
CA ALA A 45 7.79 21.51 2.63
C ALA A 45 9.24 21.45 2.09
N GLY A 46 9.86 20.28 2.04
CA GLY A 46 11.22 20.08 1.52
C GLY A 46 11.29 19.79 0.01
N LEU A 47 10.19 19.38 -0.59
CA LEU A 47 10.12 19.00 -2.01
C LEU A 47 9.81 20.19 -2.96
N ALA A 48 9.64 21.40 -2.43
CA ALA A 48 9.35 22.59 -3.23
C ALA A 48 10.48 23.00 -4.18
N HIS A 49 11.62 22.31 -4.21
CA HIS A 49 12.75 22.58 -5.11
C HIS A 49 13.26 21.39 -5.93
N ALA A 50 12.60 20.26 -5.92
CA ALA A 50 12.82 19.26 -6.95
C ALA A 50 11.91 19.61 -8.14
N SER A 51 12.43 20.38 -9.09
CA SER A 51 11.80 20.58 -10.40
C SER A 51 11.73 19.22 -11.09
N PHE A 52 10.65 18.48 -10.86
CA PHE A 52 10.31 17.38 -11.72
C PHE A 52 9.92 17.98 -13.07
N VAL A 53 10.80 17.83 -14.03
CA VAL A 53 10.49 18.09 -15.43
C VAL A 53 9.39 17.09 -15.80
N THR A 54 8.14 17.56 -15.86
CA THR A 54 7.06 16.85 -16.53
C THR A 54 7.39 16.83 -18.01
N GLN A 55 8.09 15.80 -18.47
CA GLN A 55 8.18 15.51 -19.88
C GLN A 55 6.95 14.73 -20.32
N GLY A 56 6.42 15.17 -21.45
CA GLY A 56 5.14 14.85 -22.00
C GLY A 56 4.91 13.36 -22.25
N SER A 57 3.65 13.06 -22.28
CA SER A 57 3.03 11.82 -22.73
C SER A 57 3.69 11.26 -23.99
N GLY A 58 4.39 10.15 -23.87
CA GLY A 58 4.87 9.37 -25.01
C GLY A 58 6.18 8.62 -24.84
N GLU A 59 6.98 8.88 -23.82
CA GLU A 59 8.35 8.35 -23.76
C GLU A 59 8.64 7.28 -22.70
N SER A 60 7.61 6.85 -21.94
CA SER A 60 7.81 5.88 -20.85
C SER A 60 8.22 4.47 -21.32
N TYR A 61 7.95 4.13 -22.56
CA TYR A 61 8.25 2.78 -23.10
C TYR A 61 9.69 2.62 -23.61
N GLY A 62 10.37 3.71 -23.94
CA GLY A 62 11.77 3.68 -24.37
C GLY A 62 12.76 3.38 -23.25
N TYR A 63 12.34 3.49 -22.01
CA TYR A 63 13.20 3.36 -20.84
C TYR A 63 13.66 1.92 -20.59
N MET A 64 12.88 0.92 -20.98
CA MET A 64 13.22 -0.47 -20.80
C MET A 64 13.91 -1.10 -22.01
N MET A 65 13.93 -0.43 -23.16
CA MET A 65 14.44 -0.97 -24.42
C MET A 65 15.70 -0.25 -24.94
N GLY A 66 16.48 0.40 -24.08
CA GLY A 66 17.82 0.92 -24.46
C GLY A 66 17.89 2.40 -24.87
N GLY A 67 16.94 3.22 -24.45
CA GLY A 67 17.05 4.68 -24.57
C GLY A 67 18.00 5.25 -23.51
N SER A 68 19.03 5.97 -23.95
CA SER A 68 20.01 6.63 -23.11
C SER A 68 19.38 7.71 -22.24
N ALA A 69 19.61 7.62 -20.93
CA ALA A 69 19.42 8.60 -19.87
C ALA A 69 18.34 8.30 -18.83
N ALA A 70 18.62 7.31 -17.97
CA ALA A 70 18.08 7.31 -16.62
C ALA A 70 19.20 7.71 -15.66
N PRO A 71 19.03 8.78 -14.84
CA PRO A 71 20.03 9.12 -13.84
C PRO A 71 20.16 8.00 -12.82
N GLY A 72 21.31 7.36 -12.76
CA GLY A 72 21.64 6.34 -11.77
C GLY A 72 21.77 4.89 -12.27
N TRP A 73 21.51 4.62 -13.54
CA TRP A 73 21.60 3.26 -14.13
C TRP A 73 22.95 2.97 -14.80
N GLU A 74 23.79 3.97 -14.98
CA GLU A 74 24.99 3.86 -15.80
C GLU A 74 26.17 3.16 -15.16
N GLN A 75 26.03 2.64 -13.94
CA GLN A 75 27.13 1.90 -13.32
C GLN A 75 26.84 0.41 -13.21
N GLY A 76 26.89 -0.26 -14.35
CA GLY A 76 27.11 -1.70 -14.34
C GLY A 76 26.12 -2.56 -15.11
N GLY A 77 26.37 -2.77 -16.36
CA GLY A 77 25.95 -3.97 -17.09
C GLY A 77 24.67 -3.84 -17.91
N SER A 78 24.75 -4.30 -19.11
CA SER A 78 23.67 -4.36 -20.09
C SER A 78 22.47 -5.15 -19.58
N LEU A 79 21.36 -4.44 -19.30
CA LEU A 79 20.07 -4.98 -18.83
C LEU A 79 19.46 -6.12 -19.69
N PRO A 80 19.63 -6.19 -21.03
CA PRO A 80 19.03 -7.27 -21.81
C PRO A 80 19.50 -8.67 -21.48
N GLY A 81 20.74 -8.83 -21.02
CA GLY A 81 21.27 -10.14 -20.64
C GLY A 81 20.90 -10.58 -19.23
N TYR A 82 20.55 -9.63 -18.38
CA TYR A 82 20.27 -9.89 -16.97
C TYR A 82 18.89 -10.47 -16.73
N MET A 83 17.90 -10.03 -17.48
CA MET A 83 16.53 -10.56 -17.37
C MET A 83 16.38 -11.97 -17.96
N MET A 84 17.31 -12.41 -18.81
CA MET A 84 17.21 -13.67 -19.55
C MET A 84 18.22 -14.74 -19.11
N GLY A 85 19.12 -14.47 -18.18
CA GLY A 85 20.22 -15.38 -17.83
C GLY A 85 20.41 -15.68 -16.34
N GLY A 86 19.62 -15.12 -15.46
CA GLY A 86 19.71 -15.37 -14.02
C GLY A 86 18.84 -16.55 -13.57
N SER A 87 19.33 -17.38 -12.66
CA SER A 87 18.51 -18.35 -11.93
C SER A 87 17.66 -17.60 -10.89
N GLY A 88 16.39 -17.34 -11.18
CA GLY A 88 15.46 -16.66 -10.30
C GLY A 88 14.33 -16.01 -11.09
N SER A 89 13.22 -15.67 -10.42
CA SER A 89 12.15 -14.90 -11.01
C SER A 89 12.59 -13.46 -11.29
N PRO A 90 11.95 -12.75 -12.23
CA PRO A 90 12.26 -11.35 -12.48
C PRO A 90 12.18 -10.48 -11.21
N GLY A 91 11.21 -10.75 -10.33
CA GLY A 91 11.05 -10.05 -9.04
C GLY A 91 12.23 -10.24 -8.11
N GLU A 92 12.74 -11.47 -7.95
CA GLU A 92 13.91 -11.77 -7.11
C GLU A 92 15.19 -11.12 -7.65
N ILE A 93 15.38 -11.14 -8.97
CA ILE A 93 16.56 -10.55 -9.60
C ILE A 93 16.55 -9.03 -9.42
N MET A 94 15.42 -8.38 -9.72
CA MET A 94 15.24 -6.94 -9.57
C MET A 94 15.32 -6.54 -8.11
N GLY A 95 14.71 -7.32 -7.21
CA GLY A 95 14.72 -7.07 -5.78
C GLY A 95 16.12 -7.02 -5.22
N ARG A 96 16.90 -8.06 -5.43
CA ARG A 96 18.31 -8.13 -4.96
C ARG A 96 19.18 -7.01 -5.51
N GLN A 97 19.01 -6.66 -6.77
CA GLN A 97 19.79 -5.59 -7.39
C GLN A 97 19.52 -4.22 -6.77
N PHE A 98 18.30 -3.97 -6.32
CA PHE A 98 17.86 -2.68 -5.81
C PHE A 98 17.54 -2.68 -4.31
N ALA A 99 17.82 -3.77 -3.58
CA ALA A 99 17.55 -3.88 -2.14
C ALA A 99 18.15 -2.74 -1.32
N ASN A 100 19.30 -2.21 -1.72
CA ASN A 100 19.95 -1.06 -1.09
C ASN A 100 20.00 0.15 -2.02
N GLY A 101 19.11 0.20 -3.01
CA GLY A 101 19.02 1.31 -3.96
C GLY A 101 18.71 2.65 -3.28
N PRO A 102 19.02 3.77 -3.96
CA PRO A 102 18.70 5.10 -3.44
C PRO A 102 17.17 5.27 -3.37
N GLY A 103 16.73 6.06 -2.41
CA GLY A 103 15.33 6.42 -2.25
C GLY A 103 14.92 6.47 -0.78
N PRO A 104 13.75 7.03 -0.49
CA PRO A 104 13.21 7.04 0.85
C PRO A 104 12.94 5.61 1.34
N ARG A 105 13.24 5.38 2.59
CA ARG A 105 12.95 4.11 3.29
C ARG A 105 12.35 4.40 4.65
N ILE A 106 11.44 3.55 5.07
CA ILE A 106 10.86 3.55 6.41
C ILE A 106 11.35 2.33 7.19
N SER A 107 11.24 2.36 8.51
CA SER A 107 11.57 1.18 9.31
C SER A 107 10.61 0.03 9.04
N SER A 108 11.04 -1.23 9.22
CA SER A 108 10.17 -2.40 9.07
C SER A 108 8.95 -2.35 10.00
N SER A 109 9.11 -1.76 11.20
CA SER A 109 7.97 -1.54 12.11
C SER A 109 6.99 -0.49 11.58
N ALA A 110 7.48 0.57 10.94
CA ALA A 110 6.62 1.56 10.29
C ALA A 110 5.88 0.97 9.09
N ALA A 111 6.54 0.11 8.29
CA ALA A 111 5.90 -0.61 7.19
C ALA A 111 4.76 -1.51 7.68
N SER A 112 5.00 -2.28 8.76
CA SER A 112 3.96 -3.12 9.38
C SER A 112 2.80 -2.28 9.94
N THR A 113 3.09 -1.11 10.50
CA THR A 113 2.05 -0.18 10.96
C THR A 113 1.26 0.40 9.78
N ALA A 114 1.94 0.76 8.69
CA ALA A 114 1.32 1.30 7.48
C ALA A 114 0.35 0.29 6.84
N ALA A 115 0.71 -1.00 6.81
CA ALA A 115 -0.13 -2.08 6.29
C ALA A 115 -1.47 -2.18 7.05
N GLN A 116 -1.46 -1.96 8.36
CA GLN A 116 -2.65 -2.06 9.22
C GLN A 116 -3.43 -0.75 9.36
N ALA A 117 -2.84 0.37 8.97
CA ALA A 117 -3.40 1.68 9.19
C ALA A 117 -4.71 1.88 8.40
N VAL A 118 -5.78 2.23 9.10
CA VAL A 118 -7.04 2.61 8.47
C VAL A 118 -6.90 4.04 7.94
N PRO A 119 -7.12 4.26 6.63
CA PRO A 119 -7.01 5.59 6.05
C PRO A 119 -8.05 6.56 6.64
N SER A 120 -7.67 7.81 6.82
CA SER A 120 -8.58 8.84 7.31
C SER A 120 -9.75 9.04 6.33
N GLY A 121 -10.96 9.15 6.85
CA GLY A 121 -12.18 9.31 6.05
C GLY A 121 -12.64 8.05 5.31
N ALA A 122 -11.98 6.91 5.52
CA ALA A 122 -12.36 5.64 4.92
C ALA A 122 -13.37 4.88 5.79
N ARG A 123 -14.34 4.26 5.13
CA ARG A 123 -15.20 3.23 5.70
C ARG A 123 -14.67 1.86 5.27
N ILE A 124 -14.44 0.98 6.25
CA ILE A 124 -13.90 -0.36 6.03
C ILE A 124 -15.02 -1.39 6.14
N ASP A 125 -15.19 -2.20 5.11
CA ASP A 125 -16.02 -3.41 5.12
C ASP A 125 -15.11 -4.65 4.98
N ARG A 126 -14.75 -5.26 6.09
CA ARG A 126 -13.86 -6.42 6.11
C ARG A 126 -14.50 -7.66 5.49
N ALA A 127 -15.82 -7.82 5.61
CA ALA A 127 -16.51 -8.96 5.05
C ALA A 127 -16.51 -8.96 3.52
N ARG A 128 -16.59 -7.77 2.91
CA ARG A 128 -16.48 -7.57 1.46
C ARG A 128 -15.09 -7.20 0.99
N ARG A 129 -14.15 -7.06 1.92
CA ARG A 129 -12.78 -6.57 1.66
C ARG A 129 -12.82 -5.27 0.86
N THR A 130 -13.52 -4.27 1.37
CA THR A 130 -13.71 -2.99 0.66
C THR A 130 -13.32 -1.83 1.55
N VAL A 131 -12.60 -0.87 0.95
CA VAL A 131 -12.25 0.43 1.53
C VAL A 131 -12.98 1.49 0.73
N THR A 132 -13.91 2.22 1.33
CA THR A 132 -14.74 3.23 0.66
C THR A 132 -14.45 4.61 1.22
N PHE A 133 -14.14 5.55 0.35
CA PHE A 133 -13.96 6.96 0.66
C PHE A 133 -15.19 7.77 0.26
N SER A 134 -15.53 8.78 1.05
CA SER A 134 -16.58 9.75 0.74
C SER A 134 -16.02 11.15 0.44
N THR A 135 -14.71 11.33 0.56
CA THR A 135 -13.99 12.58 0.30
C THR A 135 -13.20 12.48 -0.98
N THR A 136 -12.94 13.61 -1.62
CA THR A 136 -12.14 13.69 -2.84
C THR A 136 -10.63 13.86 -2.58
N GLN A 137 -10.23 14.06 -1.34
CA GLN A 137 -8.82 14.00 -0.93
C GLN A 137 -8.60 12.65 -0.25
N VAL A 138 -7.88 11.77 -0.89
CA VAL A 138 -7.69 10.38 -0.49
C VAL A 138 -6.21 10.13 -0.24
N HIS A 139 -5.88 9.77 1.00
CA HIS A 139 -4.54 9.36 1.40
C HIS A 139 -4.60 7.94 1.92
N LEU A 140 -3.82 7.04 1.34
CA LEU A 140 -3.77 5.65 1.79
C LEU A 140 -2.38 5.04 1.62
N ASN A 141 -2.11 4.03 2.44
CA ASN A 141 -0.92 3.20 2.30
C ASN A 141 -1.28 1.93 1.54
N VAL A 142 -0.41 1.54 0.62
CA VAL A 142 -0.44 0.24 -0.05
C VAL A 142 0.89 -0.43 0.22
N VAL A 143 0.88 -1.56 0.89
CA VAL A 143 2.11 -2.26 1.28
C VAL A 143 2.17 -3.58 0.53
N ALA A 144 3.22 -3.77 -0.28
CA ALA A 144 3.53 -5.06 -0.87
C ALA A 144 4.14 -5.96 0.21
N THR A 145 3.58 -7.15 0.36
CA THR A 145 4.00 -8.12 1.37
C THR A 145 3.66 -9.53 0.93
N MET A 146 4.41 -10.49 1.42
CA MET A 146 4.05 -11.90 1.28
C MET A 146 3.03 -12.27 2.36
N THR A 147 1.85 -12.75 1.96
CA THR A 147 0.82 -13.28 2.87
C THR A 147 0.74 -14.80 2.70
N GLY A 148 1.33 -15.52 3.63
CA GLY A 148 1.49 -16.98 3.50
C GLY A 148 2.52 -17.33 2.42
N SER A 149 2.07 -17.92 1.30
CA SER A 149 2.91 -18.27 0.15
C SER A 149 2.61 -17.42 -1.10
N THR A 150 1.90 -16.32 -0.95
CA THR A 150 1.41 -15.51 -2.08
C THR A 150 1.69 -14.05 -1.82
N ASP A 151 2.28 -13.38 -2.80
CA ASP A 151 2.48 -11.94 -2.78
C ASP A 151 1.15 -11.21 -2.93
N GLY A 152 1.03 -10.08 -2.24
CA GLY A 152 -0.19 -9.29 -2.26
C GLY A 152 0.02 -7.86 -1.81
N PHE A 153 -1.01 -7.06 -2.00
CA PHE A 153 -1.07 -5.70 -1.45
C PHE A 153 -1.90 -5.71 -0.17
N GLU A 154 -1.33 -5.22 0.89
CA GLU A 154 -2.05 -5.01 2.15
C GLU A 154 -2.48 -3.55 2.28
N VAL A 155 -3.78 -3.34 2.51
CA VAL A 155 -4.40 -2.03 2.74
C VAL A 155 -5.37 -2.16 3.90
N ALA A 156 -5.17 -1.37 4.95
CA ALA A 156 -5.99 -1.39 6.17
C ALA A 156 -6.15 -2.80 6.79
N GLY A 157 -5.09 -3.62 6.73
CA GLY A 157 -5.07 -4.98 7.24
C GLY A 157 -5.89 -5.97 6.41
N MET A 158 -6.09 -5.68 5.12
CA MET A 158 -6.79 -6.57 4.17
C MET A 158 -5.91 -6.81 2.95
N SER A 159 -5.82 -8.07 2.51
CA SER A 159 -5.10 -8.42 1.28
C SER A 159 -5.95 -8.08 0.05
N ASN A 160 -5.39 -7.33 -0.87
CA ASN A 160 -5.97 -6.96 -2.16
C ASN A 160 -7.44 -6.48 -2.07
N PRO A 161 -7.81 -5.51 -1.19
CA PRO A 161 -9.21 -5.07 -1.08
C PRO A 161 -9.63 -4.25 -2.30
N SER A 162 -10.94 -4.20 -2.58
CA SER A 162 -11.49 -3.20 -3.49
C SER A 162 -11.45 -1.81 -2.83
N ILE A 163 -10.96 -0.81 -3.56
CA ILE A 163 -10.88 0.58 -3.12
C ILE A 163 -11.90 1.39 -3.92
N VAL A 164 -12.81 2.07 -3.22
CA VAL A 164 -13.87 2.88 -3.84
C VAL A 164 -13.64 4.35 -3.52
N VAL A 165 -13.56 5.18 -4.55
CA VAL A 165 -13.34 6.62 -4.41
C VAL A 165 -14.36 7.42 -5.22
N PRO A 166 -14.74 8.63 -4.80
CA PRO A 166 -15.56 9.52 -5.62
C PRO A 166 -14.81 9.94 -6.90
N ARG A 167 -15.55 10.21 -7.96
CA ARG A 167 -15.01 10.87 -9.15
C ARG A 167 -14.34 12.20 -8.79
N ASN A 168 -13.28 12.55 -9.52
CA ASN A 168 -12.43 13.73 -9.29
C ASN A 168 -11.69 13.69 -7.95
N SER A 169 -11.49 12.51 -7.38
CA SER A 169 -10.62 12.37 -6.21
C SER A 169 -9.16 12.57 -6.61
N THR A 170 -8.44 13.30 -5.78
CA THR A 170 -6.97 13.28 -5.77
C THR A 170 -6.53 12.18 -4.81
N LEU A 171 -5.88 11.17 -5.35
CA LEU A 171 -5.30 10.09 -4.56
C LEU A 171 -3.82 10.36 -4.33
N GLU A 172 -3.41 10.27 -3.08
CA GLU A 172 -2.01 10.20 -2.68
C GLU A 172 -1.78 8.84 -2.03
N ILE A 173 -0.98 8.01 -2.69
CA ILE A 173 -0.72 6.64 -2.25
C ILE A 173 0.75 6.53 -1.86
N SER A 174 0.99 6.22 -0.58
CA SER A 174 2.31 5.77 -0.13
C SER A 174 2.42 4.27 -0.40
N PHE A 175 3.25 3.93 -1.38
CA PHE A 175 3.56 2.56 -1.72
C PHE A 175 4.85 2.12 -1.02
N VAL A 176 4.78 1.02 -0.28
CA VAL A 176 5.89 0.44 0.47
C VAL A 176 6.11 -1.00 0.01
N ASN A 177 7.35 -1.36 -0.30
CA ASN A 177 7.70 -2.77 -0.48
C ASN A 177 8.26 -3.33 0.83
N ALA A 178 7.48 -4.16 1.53
CA ALA A 178 7.89 -4.82 2.77
C ALA A 178 8.40 -6.26 2.56
N ASP A 179 8.41 -6.74 1.32
CA ASP A 179 8.96 -8.04 0.96
C ASP A 179 10.49 -7.99 0.97
N GLN A 180 11.13 -8.99 1.58
CA GLN A 180 12.58 -9.09 1.70
C GLN A 180 13.22 -9.91 0.56
N ASP A 181 12.41 -10.52 -0.26
CA ASP A 181 12.86 -11.47 -1.27
C ASP A 181 12.65 -10.96 -2.71
N MET A 182 11.69 -10.03 -2.90
CA MET A 182 11.26 -9.61 -4.23
C MET A 182 11.05 -8.10 -4.37
N ALA A 183 11.33 -7.60 -5.56
CA ALA A 183 10.87 -6.28 -5.98
C ALA A 183 9.39 -6.31 -6.30
N HIS A 184 8.69 -5.27 -5.88
CA HIS A 184 7.29 -5.05 -6.22
C HIS A 184 7.07 -3.63 -6.73
N GLY A 185 6.02 -3.46 -7.53
CA GLY A 185 5.56 -2.16 -7.98
C GLY A 185 4.05 -1.98 -7.71
N LEU A 186 3.55 -0.82 -8.04
CA LEU A 186 2.13 -0.49 -7.98
C LEU A 186 1.77 0.34 -9.21
N ALA A 187 0.84 -0.12 -10.01
CA ALA A 187 0.31 0.65 -11.13
C ALA A 187 -1.21 0.57 -11.15
N ILE A 188 -1.86 1.71 -11.35
CA ILE A 188 -3.30 1.75 -11.61
C ILE A 188 -3.49 1.67 -13.13
N VAL A 189 -4.15 0.63 -13.59
CA VAL A 189 -4.29 0.30 -15.01
C VAL A 189 -5.77 0.08 -15.39
N PRO A 190 -6.12 0.14 -16.67
CA PRO A 190 -7.44 -0.28 -17.13
C PRO A 190 -7.76 -1.71 -16.71
N GLN A 191 -9.04 -1.99 -16.48
CA GLN A 191 -9.49 -3.32 -16.09
C GLN A 191 -9.06 -4.37 -17.13
N GLY A 192 -8.55 -5.52 -16.65
CA GLY A 192 -8.07 -6.62 -17.49
C GLY A 192 -6.57 -6.55 -17.84
N ALA A 193 -5.92 -5.43 -17.60
CA ALA A 193 -4.49 -5.30 -17.88
C ALA A 193 -3.59 -6.19 -17.01
N GLY A 194 -4.04 -6.56 -15.81
CA GLY A 194 -3.37 -7.52 -14.93
C GLY A 194 -3.33 -8.95 -15.47
N ASN A 195 -4.08 -9.25 -16.53
CA ASN A 195 -4.12 -10.57 -17.16
C ASN A 195 -2.95 -10.80 -18.15
N SER A 196 -1.89 -10.02 -18.06
CA SER A 196 -0.67 -10.13 -18.89
C SER A 196 0.50 -10.65 -18.08
N GLU A 197 1.34 -11.49 -18.69
CA GLU A 197 2.62 -11.94 -18.11
C GLU A 197 3.58 -10.78 -17.82
N VAL A 198 3.49 -9.73 -18.64
CA VAL A 198 4.37 -8.54 -18.56
C VAL A 198 3.53 -7.25 -18.62
N PRO A 199 2.75 -6.95 -17.58
CA PRO A 199 1.83 -5.81 -17.60
C PRO A 199 2.52 -4.48 -17.90
N MET A 200 3.74 -4.27 -17.41
CA MET A 200 4.53 -3.06 -17.65
C MET A 200 4.85 -2.81 -19.13
N MET A 201 4.78 -3.83 -19.97
CA MET A 201 5.02 -3.72 -21.42
C MET A 201 3.73 -3.61 -22.23
N THR A 202 2.59 -3.98 -21.65
CA THR A 202 1.32 -4.11 -22.39
C THR A 202 0.26 -3.09 -21.95
N ALA A 203 0.41 -2.48 -20.77
CA ALA A 203 -0.55 -1.54 -20.24
C ALA A 203 0.16 -0.31 -19.64
N GLY A 204 -0.27 0.88 -20.07
CA GLY A 204 0.09 2.13 -19.41
C GLY A 204 -0.80 2.40 -18.19
N PRO A 205 -0.39 3.30 -17.28
CA PRO A 205 -1.23 3.75 -16.19
C PRO A 205 -2.54 4.37 -16.72
N ALA A 206 -3.65 4.08 -16.03
CA ALA A 206 -4.96 4.64 -16.37
C ALA A 206 -5.05 6.15 -16.10
N PHE A 207 -4.22 6.64 -15.18
CA PHE A 207 -4.14 8.07 -14.82
C PHE A 207 -2.67 8.50 -14.83
N THR A 208 -2.41 9.74 -15.24
CA THR A 208 -1.04 10.29 -15.25
C THR A 208 -0.47 10.31 -13.83
N GLY A 209 0.71 9.74 -13.66
CA GLY A 209 1.40 9.65 -12.36
C GLY A 209 0.98 8.48 -11.49
N ALA A 210 0.08 7.61 -11.95
CA ALA A 210 -0.48 6.51 -11.17
C ALA A 210 0.36 5.22 -11.23
N ALA A 211 1.70 5.33 -11.20
CA ALA A 211 2.56 4.15 -11.19
C ALA A 211 3.87 4.35 -10.44
N VAL A 212 4.26 3.32 -9.70
CA VAL A 212 5.61 2.99 -9.27
C VAL A 212 5.96 1.67 -9.93
N TRP A 213 6.88 1.68 -10.88
CA TRP A 213 7.14 0.48 -11.67
C TRP A 213 7.77 -0.65 -10.85
N PHE A 214 8.69 -0.32 -9.95
CA PHE A 214 9.18 -1.23 -8.92
C PHE A 214 9.95 -0.51 -7.82
N LEU A 215 9.94 -1.12 -6.63
CA LEU A 215 10.86 -0.84 -5.53
C LEU A 215 11.64 -2.13 -5.24
N GLY A 216 12.91 -2.00 -4.90
CA GLY A 216 13.75 -3.13 -4.50
C GLY A 216 13.28 -3.77 -3.19
N ASP A 217 13.96 -4.83 -2.76
CA ASP A 217 13.62 -5.59 -1.56
C ASP A 217 13.67 -4.74 -0.29
N ALA A 218 12.85 -5.11 0.66
CA ALA A 218 13.04 -4.68 2.03
C ALA A 218 14.29 -5.34 2.65
N THR A 219 14.78 -4.75 3.70
CA THR A 219 15.77 -5.39 4.59
C THR A 219 15.11 -5.76 5.91
N ALA A 220 15.80 -6.49 6.76
CA ALA A 220 15.29 -6.81 8.09
C ALA A 220 14.94 -5.56 8.94
N SER A 221 15.52 -4.39 8.63
CA SER A 221 15.32 -3.15 9.40
C SER A 221 14.57 -2.06 8.65
N SER A 222 14.45 -2.12 7.32
CA SER A 222 13.85 -1.03 6.53
C SER A 222 13.21 -1.52 5.24
N ALA A 223 12.19 -0.81 4.80
CA ALA A 223 11.44 -1.02 3.57
C ALA A 223 11.51 0.22 2.68
N PRO A 224 11.73 0.09 1.36
CA PRO A 224 11.66 1.22 0.45
C PRO A 224 10.23 1.71 0.31
N GLU A 225 10.09 3.02 0.13
CA GLU A 225 8.81 3.71 0.01
C GLU A 225 8.84 4.68 -1.15
N GLN A 226 7.72 4.82 -1.86
CA GLN A 226 7.51 5.87 -2.84
C GLN A 226 6.06 6.33 -2.82
N THR A 227 5.85 7.65 -2.86
CA THR A 227 4.52 8.23 -2.95
C THR A 227 4.19 8.56 -4.40
N ILE A 228 2.98 8.21 -4.83
CA ILE A 228 2.39 8.66 -6.10
C ILE A 228 1.16 9.52 -5.81
N SER A 229 0.89 10.46 -6.72
CA SER A 229 -0.29 11.31 -6.66
C SER A 229 -0.90 11.45 -8.05
N PHE A 230 -2.22 11.25 -8.14
CA PHE A 230 -2.95 11.37 -9.39
C PHE A 230 -4.41 11.75 -9.15
N SER A 231 -5.08 12.23 -10.20
CA SER A 231 -6.52 12.53 -10.20
C SER A 231 -7.30 11.42 -10.85
N ALA A 232 -8.28 10.85 -10.12
CA ALA A 232 -9.24 9.87 -10.63
C ALA A 232 -10.46 10.60 -11.21
N ASP A 233 -10.32 11.14 -12.42
CA ASP A 233 -11.29 12.04 -13.05
C ASP A 233 -12.33 11.32 -13.93
N HIS A 234 -12.14 10.04 -14.23
CA HIS A 234 -13.03 9.23 -15.03
C HIS A 234 -13.67 8.11 -14.19
N VAL A 235 -15.01 8.06 -14.21
CA VAL A 235 -15.79 6.97 -13.59
C VAL A 235 -15.47 5.65 -14.28
N GLY A 236 -15.29 4.60 -13.48
CA GLY A 236 -15.00 3.27 -14.02
C GLY A 236 -14.40 2.33 -12.99
N THR A 237 -14.21 1.09 -13.41
CA THR A 237 -13.46 0.09 -12.64
C THR A 237 -12.08 -0.07 -13.27
N TYR A 238 -11.09 0.06 -12.44
CA TYR A 238 -9.67 -0.07 -12.76
C TYR A 238 -9.06 -1.18 -11.91
N GLN A 239 -7.85 -1.58 -12.23
CA GLN A 239 -7.07 -2.48 -11.38
C GLN A 239 -5.85 -1.75 -10.83
N TYR A 240 -5.51 -2.00 -9.58
CA TYR A 240 -4.17 -1.75 -9.09
C TYR A 240 -3.42 -3.08 -9.09
N ILE A 241 -2.26 -3.09 -9.71
CA ILE A 241 -1.51 -4.32 -9.99
C ILE A 241 -0.04 -4.16 -9.61
N CYS A 242 0.64 -5.27 -9.35
CA CYS A 242 2.09 -5.32 -9.40
C CYS A 242 2.52 -5.48 -10.88
N PRO A 243 3.30 -4.52 -11.43
CA PRO A 243 3.73 -4.58 -12.83
C PRO A 243 4.91 -5.54 -13.07
N VAL A 244 5.51 -6.09 -12.02
CA VAL A 244 6.58 -7.10 -12.12
C VAL A 244 6.02 -8.33 -12.84
N PRO A 245 6.75 -8.89 -13.82
CA PRO A 245 6.29 -10.02 -14.62
C PRO A 245 5.78 -11.19 -13.79
N GLY A 246 4.57 -11.67 -14.10
CA GLY A 246 3.94 -12.82 -13.45
C GLY A 246 3.18 -12.51 -12.16
N HIS A 247 3.48 -11.41 -11.43
CA HIS A 247 2.92 -11.16 -10.10
C HIS A 247 1.42 -10.87 -10.15
N ALA A 248 0.95 -10.07 -11.10
CA ALA A 248 -0.48 -9.79 -11.26
C ALA A 248 -1.28 -11.06 -11.59
N LEU A 249 -0.75 -11.94 -12.45
CA LEU A 249 -1.36 -13.23 -12.76
C LEU A 249 -1.37 -14.17 -11.57
N ALA A 250 -0.36 -14.11 -10.70
CA ALA A 250 -0.32 -14.84 -9.44
C ALA A 250 -1.29 -14.29 -8.38
N GLY A 251 -2.01 -13.20 -8.69
CA GLY A 251 -3.04 -12.63 -7.83
C GLY A 251 -2.64 -11.36 -7.09
N MET A 252 -1.45 -10.80 -7.35
CA MET A 252 -1.03 -9.52 -6.76
C MET A 252 -1.70 -8.35 -7.49
N GLN A 253 -3.01 -8.23 -7.26
CA GLN A 253 -3.87 -7.21 -7.87
C GLN A 253 -5.14 -6.99 -7.05
N GLY A 254 -5.76 -5.83 -7.19
CA GLY A 254 -7.07 -5.51 -6.64
C GLY A 254 -7.80 -4.47 -7.50
N GLU A 255 -8.98 -4.05 -7.07
CA GLU A 255 -9.81 -3.12 -7.84
C GLU A 255 -9.75 -1.70 -7.26
N LEU A 256 -9.67 -0.71 -8.14
CA LEU A 256 -9.97 0.69 -7.85
C LEU A 256 -11.25 1.08 -8.60
N ILE A 257 -12.29 1.43 -7.86
CA ILE A 257 -13.59 1.82 -8.40
C ILE A 257 -13.75 3.33 -8.21
N VAL A 258 -13.89 4.05 -9.31
CA VAL A 258 -14.19 5.49 -9.33
C VAL A 258 -15.68 5.65 -9.62
N SER A 259 -16.46 6.22 -8.68
CA SER A 259 -17.92 6.29 -8.71
C SER A 259 -18.47 7.70 -8.57
#